data_e920602825ca401aacf4447b8d19a997
#
_entry.id   e920602825ca401aacf4447b8d19a997
#
_cell.length_a   1.000
_cell.length_b   1.000
_cell.length_c   1.000
_cell.angle_alpha   90.00
_cell.angle_beta   90.00
_cell.angle_gamma   90.00
#
_symmetry.space_group_name_H-M   'P 1'
#
loop_
_entity.id
_entity.type
_entity.pdbx_description
1 polymer ?
#
loop_
_entity_poly.entity_id
_entity_poly.type
_entity_poly.pdbx_seq_one_letter_code
_entity_poly.pdbx_strand_id
1 'polypeptide(L)'
;MIISVEDVKKRITTNLEDSVLEEKLQALEIQIREYTNNRFLKKPYVRINAEILGGVFISESPVPFKVGDTVQVSVGRDAIDCGVYTVKEISGTTFTVKEDVDDITNTTVSLVQYKADVRMGVVELLDWKLKNADKVGLSAETISRHSQTFDRASIDKNFGVPNDLLAFLKPYKNPRF
;
A
#
# COMPACT_ATOMS: atom_id res chain seq x y z
N MET A 1 -1.03 -4.69 -3.01
CA MET A 1 -1.84 -4.24 -1.84
C MET A 1 -1.20 -4.70 -0.53
N ILE A 2 -1.08 -3.84 0.48
CA ILE A 2 -0.42 -4.14 1.77
C ILE A 2 -1.10 -5.30 2.52
N ILE A 3 -2.42 -5.32 2.52
CA ILE A 3 -3.26 -6.34 3.16
C ILE A 3 -4.55 -6.50 2.36
N SER A 4 -5.11 -7.71 2.32
CA SER A 4 -6.35 -7.97 1.60
C SER A 4 -7.57 -7.37 2.31
N VAL A 5 -8.62 -7.01 1.53
CA VAL A 5 -9.89 -6.53 2.08
C VAL A 5 -10.51 -7.55 3.04
N GLU A 6 -10.43 -8.84 2.69
CA GLU A 6 -10.93 -9.93 3.54
C GLU A 6 -10.24 -9.96 4.91
N ASP A 7 -8.90 -9.79 4.94
CA ASP A 7 -8.15 -9.76 6.19
C ASP A 7 -8.39 -8.50 7.02
N VAL A 8 -8.69 -7.37 6.38
CA VAL A 8 -9.13 -6.15 7.06
C VAL A 8 -10.49 -6.39 7.73
N LYS A 9 -11.48 -6.91 7.00
CA LYS A 9 -12.84 -7.18 7.52
C LYS A 9 -12.87 -8.18 8.66
N LYS A 10 -11.89 -9.08 8.76
CA LYS A 10 -11.73 -9.96 9.93
C LYS A 10 -11.30 -9.22 11.20
N ARG A 11 -10.74 -8.02 11.09
CA ARG A 11 -10.11 -7.28 12.20
C ARG A 11 -10.86 -6.02 12.59
N ILE A 12 -11.54 -5.38 11.64
CA ILE A 12 -12.32 -4.17 11.90
C ILE A 12 -13.75 -4.35 11.39
N THR A 13 -14.70 -3.78 12.13
CA THR A 13 -16.10 -3.72 11.70
C THR A 13 -16.30 -2.48 10.83
N THR A 14 -16.73 -2.69 9.59
CA THR A 14 -17.03 -1.60 8.65
C THR A 14 -18.17 -1.99 7.73
N ASN A 15 -18.99 -1.01 7.36
CA ASN A 15 -20.09 -1.17 6.41
C ASN A 15 -19.69 -0.71 4.99
N LEU A 16 -18.42 -0.40 4.76
CA LEU A 16 -17.96 0.00 3.45
C LEU A 16 -17.97 -1.18 2.47
N GLU A 17 -18.26 -0.89 1.23
CA GLU A 17 -18.14 -1.84 0.12
C GLU A 17 -16.68 -2.22 -0.10
N ASP A 18 -16.47 -3.43 -0.62
CA ASP A 18 -15.13 -3.98 -0.84
C ASP A 18 -14.30 -3.12 -1.80
N SER A 19 -14.91 -2.60 -2.85
CA SER A 19 -14.28 -1.68 -3.81
C SER A 19 -13.74 -0.41 -3.14
N VAL A 20 -14.54 0.19 -2.25
CA VAL A 20 -14.14 1.40 -1.52
C VAL A 20 -13.02 1.12 -0.52
N LEU A 21 -13.05 -0.05 0.12
CA LEU A 21 -11.96 -0.48 1.00
C LEU A 21 -10.68 -0.74 0.21
N GLU A 22 -10.78 -1.35 -0.97
CA GLU A 22 -9.65 -1.61 -1.86
C GLU A 22 -8.97 -0.31 -2.28
N GLU A 23 -9.73 0.68 -2.73
CA GLU A 23 -9.23 2.01 -3.08
C GLU A 23 -8.54 2.71 -1.90
N LYS A 24 -9.13 2.65 -0.69
CA LYS A 24 -8.52 3.23 0.51
C LYS A 24 -7.20 2.53 0.88
N LEU A 25 -7.12 1.23 0.74
CA LEU A 25 -5.91 0.46 1.02
C LEU A 25 -4.80 0.74 -0.01
N GLN A 26 -5.16 0.91 -1.28
CA GLN A 26 -4.23 1.32 -2.33
C GLN A 26 -3.68 2.73 -2.07
N ALA A 27 -4.56 3.67 -1.71
CA ALA A 27 -4.14 5.03 -1.36
C ALA A 27 -3.19 5.05 -0.15
N LEU A 28 -3.48 4.26 0.89
CA LEU A 28 -2.58 4.12 2.05
C LEU A 28 -1.24 3.47 1.66
N GLU A 29 -1.25 2.49 0.76
CA GLU A 29 -0.02 1.86 0.27
C GLU A 29 0.90 2.88 -0.40
N ILE A 30 0.36 3.71 -1.30
CA ILE A 30 1.12 4.78 -1.97
C ILE A 30 1.67 5.76 -0.94
N GLN A 31 0.82 6.27 -0.03
CA GLN A 31 1.24 7.21 1.02
C GLN A 31 2.36 6.66 1.90
N ILE A 32 2.27 5.39 2.32
CA ILE A 32 3.28 4.74 3.17
C ILE A 32 4.60 4.60 2.44
N ARG A 33 4.58 4.20 1.17
CA ARG A 33 5.78 4.07 0.34
C ARG A 33 6.47 5.41 0.14
N GLU A 34 5.71 6.47 -0.15
CA GLU A 34 6.22 7.83 -0.27
C GLU A 34 6.78 8.36 1.07
N TYR A 35 6.02 8.20 2.15
CA TYR A 35 6.42 8.66 3.49
C TYR A 35 7.69 7.99 3.99
N THR A 36 7.84 6.71 3.71
CA THR A 36 9.01 5.94 4.14
C THR A 36 10.17 5.99 3.13
N ASN A 37 9.94 6.50 1.93
CA ASN A 37 10.87 6.38 0.79
C ASN A 37 11.34 4.92 0.61
N ASN A 38 10.42 3.96 0.77
CA ASN A 38 10.72 2.53 0.79
C ASN A 38 9.80 1.77 -0.15
N ARG A 39 10.37 1.00 -1.03
CA ARG A 39 9.65 0.16 -1.99
C ARG A 39 9.19 -1.17 -1.41
N PHE A 40 9.60 -1.51 -0.18
CA PHE A 40 9.27 -2.77 0.51
C PHE A 40 9.56 -4.02 -0.33
N LEU A 41 10.61 -4.00 -1.12
CA LEU A 41 11.00 -5.15 -1.94
C LEU A 41 11.41 -6.32 -1.05
N LYS A 42 10.95 -7.54 -1.39
CA LYS A 42 11.33 -8.76 -0.69
C LYS A 42 12.83 -8.98 -0.77
N LYS A 43 13.46 -9.33 0.35
CA LYS A 43 14.87 -9.70 0.43
C LYS A 43 15.03 -11.16 0.87
N PRO A 44 15.86 -11.99 0.19
CA PRO A 44 16.57 -11.70 -1.06
C PRO A 44 15.59 -11.31 -2.18
N TYR A 45 16.06 -10.53 -3.14
CA TYR A 45 15.19 -10.03 -4.21
C TYR A 45 14.62 -11.17 -5.05
N VAL A 46 13.31 -11.15 -5.27
CA VAL A 46 12.61 -12.00 -6.23
C VAL A 46 12.10 -11.09 -7.33
N ARG A 47 12.68 -11.22 -8.53
CA ARG A 47 12.38 -10.34 -9.67
C ARG A 47 12.54 -11.08 -10.99
N ILE A 48 11.82 -10.61 -12.01
CA ILE A 48 11.93 -11.05 -13.40
C ILE A 48 11.96 -9.83 -14.33
N ASN A 49 12.47 -10.00 -15.51
CA ASN A 49 12.25 -9.06 -16.60
C ASN A 49 10.99 -9.48 -17.34
N ALA A 50 10.20 -8.51 -17.77
CA ALA A 50 8.97 -8.74 -18.50
C ALA A 50 8.69 -7.58 -19.47
N GLU A 51 7.90 -7.85 -20.50
CA GLU A 51 7.26 -6.84 -21.32
C GLU A 51 5.77 -6.82 -20.98
N ILE A 52 5.14 -5.67 -21.09
CA ILE A 52 3.71 -5.48 -20.85
C ILE A 52 3.07 -5.11 -22.15
N LEU A 53 2.17 -5.97 -22.64
CA LEU A 53 1.43 -5.78 -23.89
C LEU A 53 -0.03 -6.15 -23.69
N GLY A 54 -0.93 -5.20 -23.94
CA GLY A 54 -2.37 -5.41 -23.77
C GLY A 54 -2.78 -5.83 -22.37
N GLY A 55 -2.10 -5.32 -21.33
CA GLY A 55 -2.35 -5.67 -19.93
C GLY A 55 -1.79 -7.02 -19.49
N VAL A 56 -1.04 -7.73 -20.36
CA VAL A 56 -0.41 -9.01 -20.05
C VAL A 56 1.09 -8.82 -19.87
N PHE A 57 1.62 -9.32 -18.78
CA PHE A 57 3.05 -9.37 -18.49
C PHE A 57 3.63 -10.64 -19.12
N ILE A 58 4.62 -10.50 -19.97
CA ILE A 58 5.27 -11.59 -20.70
C ILE A 58 6.74 -11.65 -20.25
N SER A 59 7.14 -12.75 -19.65
CA SER A 59 8.51 -12.99 -19.17
C SER A 59 9.17 -14.11 -19.95
N GLU A 60 10.49 -14.06 -20.08
CA GLU A 60 11.30 -15.17 -20.64
C GLU A 60 11.44 -16.34 -19.65
N SER A 61 11.20 -16.11 -18.38
CA SER A 61 11.37 -17.10 -17.31
C SER A 61 10.03 -17.39 -16.61
N PRO A 62 9.89 -18.59 -16.00
CA PRO A 62 8.69 -18.89 -15.21
C PRO A 62 8.45 -17.82 -14.13
N VAL A 63 7.20 -17.44 -13.95
CA VAL A 63 6.78 -16.41 -13.00
C VAL A 63 6.97 -16.91 -11.55
N PRO A 64 7.80 -16.26 -10.73
CA PRO A 64 8.09 -16.71 -9.36
C PRO A 64 7.09 -16.15 -8.33
N PHE A 65 6.05 -15.48 -8.79
CA PHE A 65 5.00 -14.86 -7.96
C PHE A 65 3.81 -15.79 -7.78
N LYS A 66 2.91 -15.42 -6.88
CA LYS A 66 1.64 -16.11 -6.65
C LYS A 66 0.49 -15.14 -6.91
N VAL A 67 -0.68 -15.69 -7.23
CA VAL A 67 -1.92 -14.90 -7.28
C VAL A 67 -2.15 -14.21 -5.93
N GLY A 68 -2.45 -12.92 -5.98
CA GLY A 68 -2.59 -12.06 -4.81
C GLY A 68 -1.29 -11.40 -4.32
N ASP A 69 -0.13 -11.79 -4.85
CA ASP A 69 1.13 -11.10 -4.53
C ASP A 69 1.11 -9.65 -5.05
N THR A 70 1.77 -8.77 -4.29
CA THR A 70 2.03 -7.39 -4.75
C THR A 70 3.38 -7.36 -5.44
N VAL A 71 3.41 -6.80 -6.63
CA VAL A 71 4.62 -6.61 -7.43
C VAL A 71 4.82 -5.13 -7.74
N GLN A 72 6.08 -4.72 -7.81
CA GLN A 72 6.48 -3.41 -8.29
C GLN A 72 7.03 -3.54 -9.69
N VAL A 73 6.57 -2.68 -10.60
CA VAL A 73 7.10 -2.51 -11.94
C VAL A 73 8.06 -1.33 -11.97
N SER A 74 9.21 -1.50 -12.60
CA SER A 74 10.17 -0.44 -12.83
C SER A 74 10.79 -0.57 -14.21
N VAL A 75 11.16 0.55 -14.82
CA VAL A 75 11.70 0.62 -16.19
C VAL A 75 13.12 1.14 -16.18
N GLY A 76 13.92 0.56 -17.07
CA GLY A 76 15.26 1.04 -17.40
C GLY A 76 16.29 0.81 -16.29
N ARG A 77 17.50 1.32 -16.55
CA ARG A 77 18.67 1.17 -15.68
C ARG A 77 18.51 1.88 -14.34
N ASP A 78 17.80 3.02 -14.35
CA ASP A 78 17.57 3.86 -13.15
C ASP A 78 16.38 3.36 -12.33
N ALA A 79 15.78 2.22 -12.71
CA ALA A 79 14.64 1.60 -12.04
C ALA A 79 13.52 2.61 -11.76
N ILE A 80 13.15 3.40 -12.78
CA ILE A 80 12.03 4.35 -12.70
C ILE A 80 10.79 3.58 -12.23
N ASP A 81 10.16 4.07 -11.16
CA ASP A 81 8.98 3.43 -10.57
C ASP A 81 7.76 3.66 -11.47
N CYS A 82 7.18 2.57 -11.98
CA CYS A 82 5.97 2.59 -12.78
C CYS A 82 4.74 2.14 -11.98
N GLY A 83 4.88 1.95 -10.67
CA GLY A 83 3.77 1.63 -9.78
C GLY A 83 3.83 0.24 -9.17
N VAL A 84 2.83 -0.04 -8.34
CA VAL A 84 2.60 -1.34 -7.69
C VAL A 84 1.30 -1.94 -8.17
N TYR A 85 1.31 -3.24 -8.38
CA TYR A 85 0.21 -3.99 -8.96
C TYR A 85 -0.04 -5.27 -8.18
N THR A 86 -1.27 -5.79 -8.24
CA THR A 86 -1.64 -7.05 -7.58
C THR A 86 -1.80 -8.14 -8.63
N VAL A 87 -1.05 -9.21 -8.51
CA VAL A 87 -1.11 -10.36 -9.44
C VAL A 87 -2.51 -10.99 -9.39
N LYS A 88 -3.15 -11.06 -10.55
CA LYS A 88 -4.51 -11.60 -10.72
C LYS A 88 -4.51 -13.05 -11.18
N GLU A 89 -3.78 -13.35 -12.23
CA GLU A 89 -3.71 -14.68 -12.84
C GLU A 89 -2.28 -14.95 -13.32
N ILE A 90 -1.87 -16.23 -13.34
CA ILE A 90 -0.55 -16.66 -13.79
C ILE A 90 -0.72 -17.85 -14.72
N SER A 91 -0.05 -17.83 -15.87
CA SER A 91 0.01 -18.92 -16.83
C SER A 91 1.43 -19.10 -17.38
N GLY A 92 2.20 -20.00 -16.77
CA GLY A 92 3.57 -20.29 -17.16
C GLY A 92 4.51 -19.10 -17.06
N THR A 93 4.85 -18.49 -18.17
CA THR A 93 5.72 -17.30 -18.28
C THR A 93 4.95 -15.99 -18.35
N THR A 94 3.61 -16.03 -18.31
CA THR A 94 2.77 -14.84 -18.39
C THR A 94 1.95 -14.65 -17.12
N PHE A 95 1.58 -13.42 -16.83
CA PHE A 95 0.63 -13.10 -15.77
C PHE A 95 -0.12 -11.79 -16.05
N THR A 96 -1.26 -11.61 -15.39
CA THR A 96 -2.05 -10.39 -15.41
C THR A 96 -2.13 -9.79 -13.99
N VAL A 97 -2.48 -8.53 -13.92
CA VAL A 97 -2.70 -7.82 -12.66
C VAL A 97 -4.15 -7.35 -12.56
N LYS A 98 -4.57 -6.91 -11.39
CA LYS A 98 -5.94 -6.43 -11.17
C LYS A 98 -6.15 -5.02 -11.70
N GLU A 99 -5.14 -4.19 -11.57
CA GLU A 99 -5.13 -2.79 -11.93
C GLU A 99 -4.85 -2.63 -13.43
N ASP A 100 -5.31 -1.54 -14.01
CA ASP A 100 -4.98 -1.19 -15.39
C ASP A 100 -3.49 -0.83 -15.48
N VAL A 101 -2.85 -1.27 -16.55
CA VAL A 101 -1.43 -1.04 -16.81
C VAL A 101 -1.20 -0.72 -18.28
N ASP A 102 -0.39 0.28 -18.55
CA ASP A 102 0.01 0.66 -19.90
C ASP A 102 1.02 -0.33 -20.49
N ASP A 103 1.07 -0.37 -21.81
CA ASP A 103 2.07 -1.15 -22.54
C ASP A 103 3.46 -0.56 -22.30
N ILE A 104 4.35 -1.37 -21.75
CA ILE A 104 5.71 -0.97 -21.41
C ILE A 104 6.69 -2.08 -21.74
N THR A 105 7.78 -1.73 -22.42
CA THR A 105 8.89 -2.65 -22.71
C THR A 105 10.04 -2.46 -21.74
N ASN A 106 10.92 -3.46 -21.63
CA ASN A 106 12.13 -3.42 -20.79
C ASN A 106 11.83 -3.14 -19.30
N THR A 107 10.83 -3.83 -18.75
CA THR A 107 10.47 -3.70 -17.35
C THR A 107 11.16 -4.74 -16.47
N THR A 108 11.42 -4.35 -15.23
CA THR A 108 11.77 -5.28 -14.14
C THR A 108 10.59 -5.33 -13.17
N VAL A 109 10.07 -6.52 -12.96
CA VAL A 109 9.00 -6.78 -11.99
C VAL A 109 9.58 -7.40 -10.75
N SER A 110 9.38 -6.78 -9.60
CA SER A 110 9.97 -7.18 -8.32
C SER A 110 8.86 -7.47 -7.30
N LEU A 111 9.01 -8.57 -6.54
CA LEU A 111 8.08 -8.91 -5.47
C LEU A 111 8.19 -7.92 -4.31
N VAL A 112 7.04 -7.38 -3.90
CA VAL A 112 6.89 -6.53 -2.71
C VAL A 112 6.46 -7.40 -1.53
N GLN A 113 7.05 -7.16 -0.35
CA GLN A 113 6.69 -7.87 0.86
C GLN A 113 6.59 -6.92 2.05
N TYR A 114 5.38 -6.76 2.54
CA TYR A 114 5.13 -6.04 3.79
C TYR A 114 5.24 -6.96 4.99
N LYS A 115 5.99 -6.56 6.01
CA LYS A 115 6.08 -7.30 7.26
C LYS A 115 4.78 -7.21 8.07
N ALA A 116 4.66 -8.08 9.07
CA ALA A 116 3.43 -8.19 9.86
C ALA A 116 3.08 -6.89 10.61
N ASP A 117 4.09 -6.20 11.14
CA ASP A 117 3.93 -4.91 11.83
C ASP A 117 3.39 -3.81 10.91
N VAL A 118 3.87 -3.73 9.67
CA VAL A 118 3.34 -2.79 8.67
C VAL A 118 1.88 -3.12 8.34
N ARG A 119 1.56 -4.39 8.11
CA ARG A 119 0.19 -4.82 7.82
C ARG A 119 -0.77 -4.51 8.96
N MET A 120 -0.35 -4.76 10.22
CA MET A 120 -1.17 -4.45 11.39
C MET A 120 -1.33 -2.95 11.59
N GLY A 121 -0.24 -2.18 11.49
CA GLY A 121 -0.30 -0.73 11.60
C GLY A 121 -1.21 -0.08 10.55
N VAL A 122 -1.28 -0.63 9.34
CA VAL A 122 -2.23 -0.17 8.30
C VAL A 122 -3.68 -0.41 8.73
N VAL A 123 -3.98 -1.55 9.34
CA VAL A 123 -5.33 -1.84 9.84
C VAL A 123 -5.74 -0.85 10.94
N GLU A 124 -4.85 -0.58 11.90
CA GLU A 124 -5.07 0.40 12.97
C GLU A 124 -5.24 1.83 12.42
N LEU A 125 -4.42 2.20 11.45
CA LEU A 125 -4.50 3.48 10.76
C LEU A 125 -5.82 3.66 10.02
N LEU A 126 -6.26 2.61 9.30
CA LEU A 126 -7.53 2.62 8.57
C LEU A 126 -8.71 2.69 9.55
N ASP A 127 -8.70 1.88 10.61
CA ASP A 127 -9.75 1.88 11.65
C ASP A 127 -9.88 3.26 12.30
N TRP A 128 -8.76 3.89 12.65
CA TRP A 128 -8.75 5.24 13.19
C TRP A 128 -9.35 6.26 12.20
N LYS A 129 -8.94 6.21 10.93
CA LYS A 129 -9.47 7.11 9.88
C LYS A 129 -10.97 6.93 9.68
N LEU A 130 -11.47 5.70 9.73
CA LEU A 130 -12.90 5.43 9.59
C LEU A 130 -13.71 5.95 10.78
N LYS A 131 -13.22 5.76 12.00
CA LYS A 131 -13.88 6.22 13.24
C LYS A 131 -13.85 7.74 13.44
N ASN A 132 -12.90 8.42 12.82
CA ASN A 132 -12.68 9.85 12.98
C ASN A 132 -12.90 10.66 11.69
N ALA A 133 -13.56 10.07 10.69
CA ALA A 133 -13.82 10.73 9.42
C ALA A 133 -14.56 12.07 9.59
N ASP A 134 -15.52 12.10 10.50
CA ASP A 134 -16.36 13.28 10.78
C ASP A 134 -15.64 14.35 11.63
N LYS A 135 -14.49 14.00 12.22
CA LYS A 135 -13.73 14.88 13.11
C LYS A 135 -12.53 15.55 12.44
N VAL A 136 -12.32 15.26 11.17
CA VAL A 136 -11.22 15.86 10.39
C VAL A 136 -11.44 17.36 10.27
N GLY A 137 -10.52 18.15 10.85
CA GLY A 137 -10.60 19.62 10.87
C GLY A 137 -11.13 20.23 12.16
N LEU A 138 -11.70 19.45 13.07
CA LEU A 138 -12.10 19.93 14.40
C LEU A 138 -10.89 20.07 15.32
N SER A 139 -10.79 21.20 16.01
CA SER A 139 -9.72 21.44 17.01
C SER A 139 -10.15 21.03 18.42
N ALA A 140 -11.44 21.02 18.69
CA ALA A 140 -12.01 20.59 19.95
C ALA A 140 -13.47 20.15 19.74
N GLU A 141 -13.90 19.14 20.45
CA GLU A 141 -15.29 18.72 20.54
C GLU A 141 -15.72 18.78 21.98
N THR A 142 -16.82 19.51 22.25
CA THR A 142 -17.41 19.59 23.59
C THR A 142 -18.80 18.96 23.55
N ILE A 143 -18.95 17.79 24.15
CA ILE A 143 -20.24 17.13 24.32
C ILE A 143 -20.58 17.12 25.80
N SER A 144 -21.54 17.95 26.20
CA SER A 144 -22.00 18.08 27.59
C SER A 144 -20.87 18.45 28.57
N ARG A 145 -20.48 17.56 29.49
CA ARG A 145 -19.41 17.79 30.48
C ARG A 145 -18.05 17.20 30.08
N HIS A 146 -17.93 16.59 28.89
CA HIS A 146 -16.67 16.06 28.37
C HIS A 146 -16.15 16.96 27.25
N SER A 147 -14.97 17.55 27.48
CA SER A 147 -14.21 18.26 26.44
C SER A 147 -13.06 17.38 25.98
N GLN A 148 -13.00 17.10 24.69
CA GLN A 148 -11.86 16.44 24.06
C GLN A 148 -11.08 17.47 23.25
N THR A 149 -9.85 17.77 23.68
CA THR A 149 -8.96 18.67 22.96
C THR A 149 -7.96 17.83 22.17
N PHE A 150 -7.92 18.05 20.86
CA PHE A 150 -6.94 17.41 20.00
C PHE A 150 -5.71 18.31 19.88
N ASP A 151 -4.57 17.83 20.36
CA ASP A 151 -3.31 18.55 20.19
C ASP A 151 -2.87 18.48 18.72
N ARG A 152 -3.04 19.60 18.00
CA ARG A 152 -2.66 19.72 16.59
C ARG A 152 -1.16 19.53 16.35
N ALA A 153 -0.32 19.74 17.36
CA ALA A 153 1.13 19.52 17.26
C ALA A 153 1.49 18.04 17.16
N SER A 154 0.59 17.15 17.63
CA SER A 154 0.77 15.69 17.58
C SER A 154 0.24 15.04 16.30
N ILE A 155 -0.39 15.80 15.37
CA ILE A 155 -0.96 15.28 14.14
C ILE A 155 0.06 15.35 13.00
N ASP A 156 0.29 14.22 12.34
CA ASP A 156 1.10 14.17 11.12
C ASP A 156 0.38 14.84 9.96
N LYS A 157 1.07 15.78 9.28
CA LYS A 157 0.49 16.60 8.21
C LYS A 157 0.18 15.80 6.92
N ASN A 158 0.91 14.70 6.68
CA ASN A 158 0.74 13.90 5.47
C ASN A 158 -0.44 12.93 5.59
N PHE A 159 -0.64 12.37 6.79
CA PHE A 159 -1.68 11.37 7.04
C PHE A 159 -2.93 11.95 7.71
N GLY A 160 -2.81 13.10 8.37
CA GLY A 160 -3.91 13.69 9.14
C GLY A 160 -4.29 12.87 10.38
N VAL A 161 -3.35 12.12 10.95
CA VAL A 161 -3.54 11.23 12.10
C VAL A 161 -2.52 11.51 13.19
N PRO A 162 -2.75 11.08 14.44
CA PRO A 162 -1.75 11.18 15.50
C PRO A 162 -0.42 10.52 15.12
N ASN A 163 0.69 11.18 15.44
CA ASN A 163 2.04 10.70 15.12
C ASN A 163 2.34 9.30 15.70
N ASP A 164 1.74 8.95 16.82
CA ASP A 164 1.92 7.65 17.45
C ASP A 164 1.37 6.50 16.61
N LEU A 165 0.31 6.75 15.84
CA LEU A 165 -0.23 5.77 14.89
C LEU A 165 0.71 5.48 13.71
N LEU A 166 1.72 6.32 13.49
CA LEU A 166 2.73 6.13 12.45
C LEU A 166 4.06 5.59 12.99
N ALA A 167 4.13 5.30 14.30
CA ALA A 167 5.36 4.85 14.93
C ALA A 167 5.92 3.57 14.32
N PHE A 168 5.05 2.66 13.84
CA PHE A 168 5.45 1.42 13.18
C PHE A 168 6.21 1.65 11.85
N LEU A 169 6.09 2.82 11.24
CA LEU A 169 6.80 3.16 10.00
C LEU A 169 8.21 3.67 10.22
N LYS A 170 8.56 4.11 11.44
CA LYS A 170 9.90 4.68 11.75
C LYS A 170 11.06 3.79 11.31
N PRO A 171 11.05 2.45 11.57
CA PRO A 171 12.14 1.56 11.20
C PRO A 171 12.31 1.38 9.67
N TYR A 172 11.31 1.78 8.89
CA TYR A 172 11.27 1.58 7.44
C TYR A 172 11.62 2.84 6.64
N LYS A 173 11.83 3.98 7.31
CA LYS A 173 12.21 5.22 6.63
C LYS A 173 13.61 5.13 6.07
N ASN A 174 13.71 5.35 4.76
CA ASN A 174 14.98 5.52 4.07
C ASN A 174 15.31 7.01 3.90
N PRO A 175 16.59 7.40 3.97
CA PRO A 175 17.00 8.77 3.66
C PRO A 175 16.57 9.15 2.23
N ARG A 176 16.22 10.42 2.04
CA ARG A 176 16.09 11.03 0.71
C ARG A 176 17.40 11.72 0.42
N PHE A 177 18.06 11.32 -0.64
CA PHE A 177 19.29 11.95 -1.15
C PHE A 177 18.94 12.89 -2.30
#